data_e498a1d935f401b087473afbbf5e7ef9
#
_entry.id   e498a1d935f401b087473afbbf5e7ef9
#
_cell.length_a   1.000
_cell.length_b   1.000
_cell.length_c   1.000
_cell.angle_alpha   90.00
_cell.angle_beta   90.00
_cell.angle_gamma   90.00
#
_symmetry.space_group_name_H-M   'P 1'
#
loop_
_entity.id
_entity.type
_entity.pdbx_description
1 polymer ?
#
loop_
_entity_poly.entity_id
_entity_poly.type
_entity_poly.pdbx_seq_one_letter_code
_entity_poly.pdbx_strand_id
1 'polypeptide(L)'
;EAFLPPGTISGISAALGIPDALLFASGQGGTETATQDNTTTSIFAQLDIQLTDKLSAIIGASYMEDEKTVAYSQINTDVLSNIDFVGVGTLGLIAAGIPPAQAAVLATDPAFNPLIALQGLQLLPQFTNFPNAAQDGKSSDDNVDYTFKLSYEVSDTISIYGGVSTGFKASAWNISRNSDADAVEAAALAAAGTPVSPNRSIGRRFAGPEEAEVTELGAKILLPSGYLNIALFDQTIDGFQSNTFIGTGFVLANAGSQSADGYEFDLVYSPLENIDLMMSGVFLDPIYDSFPGSAFGDLSGTTPSNIPEDTITTSLTWNWNMNGWDGYTRLSHLYSSEAILLENPQAQAIIEAQGNGFRKMDTLNFSAGVEK
;
A
#
# COMPACT_ATOMS: atom_id res chain seq x y z
N GLU A 1 17.96 21.32 -16.54
CA GLU A 1 19.31 21.79 -16.15
C GLU A 1 19.42 22.22 -14.68
N ALA A 2 18.36 22.70 -14.03
CA ALA A 2 18.43 23.24 -12.68
C ALA A 2 18.93 22.23 -11.60
N PHE A 3 18.92 20.93 -11.90
CA PHE A 3 19.31 19.86 -10.95
C PHE A 3 20.58 19.10 -11.36
N LEU A 4 21.17 19.42 -12.51
CA LEU A 4 22.38 18.77 -13.01
C LEU A 4 23.57 19.74 -13.02
N PRO A 5 24.79 19.29 -12.70
CA PRO A 5 25.99 20.12 -12.82
C PRO A 5 26.13 20.71 -14.23
N PRO A 6 26.67 21.92 -14.37
CA PRO A 6 26.92 22.53 -15.68
C PRO A 6 27.75 21.62 -16.59
N GLY A 7 27.35 21.49 -17.84
CA GLY A 7 28.01 20.64 -18.84
C GLY A 7 27.61 19.16 -18.83
N THR A 8 26.79 18.71 -17.89
CA THR A 8 26.33 17.31 -17.83
C THR A 8 25.56 16.92 -19.10
N ILE A 9 24.63 17.76 -19.57
CA ILE A 9 23.83 17.52 -20.77
C ILE A 9 24.73 17.38 -22.01
N SER A 10 25.60 18.34 -22.22
CA SER A 10 26.53 18.30 -23.38
C SER A 10 27.50 17.11 -23.30
N GLY A 11 27.88 16.69 -22.08
CA GLY A 11 28.67 15.47 -21.89
C GLY A 11 27.92 14.21 -22.27
N ILE A 12 26.64 14.08 -21.89
CA ILE A 12 25.77 12.97 -22.25
C ILE A 12 25.56 12.93 -23.77
N SER A 13 25.23 14.07 -24.37
CA SER A 13 25.04 14.20 -25.83
C SER A 13 26.30 13.80 -26.61
N ALA A 14 27.47 14.24 -26.16
CA ALA A 14 28.74 13.85 -26.74
C ALA A 14 29.01 12.35 -26.61
N ALA A 15 28.74 11.74 -25.44
CA ALA A 15 28.93 10.33 -25.24
C ALA A 15 28.00 9.45 -26.07
N LEU A 16 26.79 9.93 -26.36
CA LEU A 16 25.78 9.23 -27.16
C LEU A 16 25.85 9.55 -28.65
N GLY A 17 26.60 10.60 -29.05
CA GLY A 17 26.63 11.09 -30.43
C GLY A 17 25.31 11.69 -30.89
N ILE A 18 24.45 12.11 -29.97
CA ILE A 18 23.15 12.72 -30.24
C ILE A 18 23.19 14.19 -29.82
N PRO A 19 22.85 15.15 -30.74
CA PRO A 19 22.84 16.56 -30.38
C PRO A 19 21.92 16.92 -29.23
N ASP A 20 22.34 17.84 -28.36
CA ASP A 20 21.55 18.33 -27.20
C ASP A 20 20.11 18.69 -27.59
N ALA A 21 19.95 19.38 -28.72
CA ALA A 21 18.66 19.83 -29.24
C ALA A 21 17.71 18.69 -29.64
N LEU A 22 18.22 17.48 -29.84
CA LEU A 22 17.40 16.28 -30.10
C LEU A 22 17.21 15.45 -28.85
N LEU A 23 18.25 15.35 -28.01
CA LEU A 23 18.22 14.55 -26.79
C LEU A 23 17.30 15.16 -25.72
N PHE A 24 17.26 16.48 -25.63
CA PHE A 24 16.50 17.24 -24.64
C PHE A 24 15.59 18.31 -25.29
N ALA A 25 14.93 17.96 -26.38
CA ALA A 25 14.03 18.88 -27.06
C ALA A 25 12.85 19.29 -26.19
N SER A 26 12.43 20.54 -26.30
CA SER A 26 11.22 21.03 -25.63
C SER A 26 9.98 20.30 -26.15
N GLY A 27 9.09 19.91 -25.25
CA GLY A 27 7.86 19.18 -25.58
C GLY A 27 8.00 17.65 -25.62
N GLN A 28 9.18 17.12 -25.32
CA GLN A 28 9.33 15.70 -25.04
C GLN A 28 8.66 15.33 -23.72
N GLY A 29 8.12 14.11 -23.63
CA GLY A 29 7.45 13.62 -22.43
C GLY A 29 6.70 12.32 -22.67
N GLY A 30 5.97 11.87 -21.68
CA GLY A 30 5.08 10.70 -21.74
C GLY A 30 3.62 11.12 -21.63
N THR A 31 2.76 10.50 -22.44
CA THR A 31 1.30 10.58 -22.28
C THR A 31 0.79 9.19 -21.98
N GLU A 32 0.09 9.05 -20.90
CA GLU A 32 -0.46 7.79 -20.40
C GLU A 32 -1.97 7.84 -20.44
N THR A 33 -2.59 6.75 -20.85
CA THR A 33 -4.04 6.55 -20.79
C THR A 33 -4.30 5.18 -20.17
N ALA A 34 -5.07 5.16 -19.10
CA ALA A 34 -5.50 3.95 -18.46
C ALA A 34 -7.03 3.93 -18.36
N THR A 35 -7.63 2.78 -18.56
CA THR A 35 -9.05 2.54 -18.36
C THR A 35 -9.24 1.29 -17.52
N GLN A 36 -10.22 1.32 -16.63
CA GLN A 36 -10.64 0.16 -15.86
C GLN A 36 -12.16 0.13 -15.80
N ASP A 37 -12.73 -0.98 -16.26
CA ASP A 37 -14.12 -1.33 -16.02
C ASP A 37 -14.14 -2.40 -14.92
N ASN A 38 -14.97 -2.18 -13.91
CA ASN A 38 -15.15 -3.11 -12.80
C ASN A 38 -16.63 -3.41 -12.60
N THR A 39 -16.97 -4.69 -12.52
CA THR A 39 -18.31 -5.16 -12.18
C THR A 39 -18.21 -6.06 -10.96
N THR A 40 -18.85 -5.66 -9.87
CA THR A 40 -18.94 -6.46 -8.66
C THR A 40 -20.39 -6.87 -8.43
N THR A 41 -20.61 -8.15 -8.24
CA THR A 41 -21.92 -8.72 -7.86
C THR A 41 -21.78 -9.37 -6.50
N SER A 42 -22.68 -9.04 -5.56
CA SER A 42 -22.66 -9.65 -4.25
C SER A 42 -24.08 -10.00 -3.77
N ILE A 43 -24.18 -11.09 -3.02
CA ILE A 43 -25.37 -11.49 -2.30
C ILE A 43 -24.98 -11.87 -0.87
N PHE A 44 -25.73 -11.42 0.10
CA PHE A 44 -25.48 -11.75 1.50
C PHE A 44 -26.77 -12.12 2.22
N ALA A 45 -26.61 -12.91 3.29
CA ALA A 45 -27.67 -13.22 4.24
C ALA A 45 -27.10 -13.25 5.66
N GLN A 46 -27.88 -12.76 6.62
CA GLN A 46 -27.54 -12.81 8.04
C GLN A 46 -28.77 -13.26 8.84
N LEU A 47 -28.53 -14.06 9.86
CA LEU A 47 -29.51 -14.49 10.84
C LEU A 47 -29.05 -14.09 12.22
N ASP A 48 -29.91 -13.36 12.93
CA ASP A 48 -29.75 -13.04 14.35
C ASP A 48 -30.71 -13.95 15.14
N ILE A 49 -30.15 -14.81 15.97
CA ILE A 49 -30.88 -15.90 16.63
C ILE A 49 -30.79 -15.71 18.14
N GLN A 50 -31.92 -15.50 18.80
CA GLN A 50 -32.00 -15.58 20.25
C GLN A 50 -32.11 -17.04 20.66
N LEU A 51 -31.02 -17.62 21.22
CA LEU A 51 -30.94 -19.01 21.60
C LEU A 51 -31.56 -19.26 23.00
N THR A 52 -31.36 -18.30 23.90
CA THR A 52 -31.98 -18.25 25.24
C THR A 52 -32.22 -16.79 25.63
N ASP A 53 -32.81 -16.52 26.77
CA ASP A 53 -33.02 -15.15 27.25
C ASP A 53 -31.72 -14.34 27.40
N LYS A 54 -30.56 -15.02 27.43
CA LYS A 54 -29.24 -14.41 27.66
C LYS A 54 -28.21 -14.72 26.58
N LEU A 55 -28.49 -15.66 25.67
CA LEU A 55 -27.55 -16.10 24.65
C LEU A 55 -28.12 -15.85 23.29
N SER A 56 -27.39 -15.11 22.47
CA SER A 56 -27.68 -14.87 21.06
C SER A 56 -26.55 -15.31 20.16
N ALA A 57 -26.88 -15.63 18.93
CA ALA A 57 -25.94 -15.98 17.88
C ALA A 57 -26.23 -15.16 16.63
N ILE A 58 -25.15 -14.75 15.95
CA ILE A 58 -25.19 -14.17 14.62
C ILE A 58 -24.50 -15.14 13.67
N ILE A 59 -25.17 -15.47 12.57
CA ILE A 59 -24.61 -16.28 11.49
C ILE A 59 -24.83 -15.53 10.19
N GLY A 60 -23.75 -15.19 9.51
CA GLY A 60 -23.78 -14.49 8.23
C GLY A 60 -22.97 -15.23 7.17
N ALA A 61 -23.38 -15.08 5.93
CA ALA A 61 -22.58 -15.45 4.77
C ALA A 61 -22.81 -14.47 3.63
N SER A 62 -21.76 -14.20 2.87
CA SER A 62 -21.83 -13.42 1.64
C SER A 62 -21.07 -14.12 0.53
N TYR A 63 -21.60 -14.06 -0.68
CA TYR A 63 -20.90 -14.42 -1.91
C TYR A 63 -20.62 -13.14 -2.68
N MET A 64 -19.40 -12.99 -3.16
CA MET A 64 -19.01 -11.88 -4.03
C MET A 64 -18.30 -12.42 -5.26
N GLU A 65 -18.58 -11.83 -6.41
CA GLU A 65 -17.88 -12.00 -7.67
C GLU A 65 -17.44 -10.62 -8.16
N ASP A 66 -16.17 -10.51 -8.54
CA ASP A 66 -15.55 -9.25 -9.01
C ASP A 66 -14.84 -9.49 -10.33
N GLU A 67 -15.28 -8.81 -11.39
CA GLU A 67 -14.68 -8.86 -12.72
C GLU A 67 -14.07 -7.52 -13.08
N LYS A 68 -12.82 -7.50 -13.52
CA LYS A 68 -12.13 -6.31 -14.01
C LYS A 68 -11.63 -6.49 -15.42
N THR A 69 -11.77 -5.43 -16.21
CA THR A 69 -11.11 -5.30 -17.51
C THR A 69 -10.33 -4.00 -17.52
N VAL A 70 -9.02 -4.10 -17.75
CA VAL A 70 -8.08 -2.99 -17.63
C VAL A 70 -7.29 -2.84 -18.92
N ALA A 71 -7.12 -1.62 -19.39
CA ALA A 71 -6.25 -1.32 -20.50
C ALA A 71 -5.34 -0.14 -20.16
N TYR A 72 -4.13 -0.18 -20.70
CA TYR A 72 -3.13 0.87 -20.53
C TYR A 72 -2.38 1.12 -21.82
N SER A 73 -2.18 2.39 -22.17
CA SER A 73 -1.42 2.81 -23.32
C SER A 73 -0.54 4.00 -22.94
N GLN A 74 0.72 3.94 -23.33
CA GLN A 74 1.66 5.04 -23.19
C GLN A 74 2.28 5.38 -24.54
N ILE A 75 2.37 6.68 -24.81
CA ILE A 75 3.18 7.25 -25.89
C ILE A 75 4.30 8.05 -25.22
N ASN A 76 5.52 7.63 -25.44
CA ASN A 76 6.69 8.30 -24.88
C ASN A 76 7.53 8.93 -26.02
N THR A 77 7.74 10.24 -25.95
CA THR A 77 8.55 11.02 -26.88
C THR A 77 9.88 11.47 -26.26
N ASP A 78 10.18 11.05 -25.01
CA ASP A 78 11.45 11.34 -24.36
C ASP A 78 12.57 10.50 -24.97
N VAL A 79 13.48 11.16 -25.68
CA VAL A 79 14.55 10.48 -26.45
C VAL A 79 15.52 9.78 -25.49
N LEU A 80 15.92 10.44 -24.41
CA LEU A 80 16.88 9.87 -23.45
C LEU A 80 16.35 8.59 -22.80
N SER A 81 15.08 8.62 -22.37
CA SER A 81 14.46 7.46 -21.69
C SER A 81 14.24 6.28 -22.63
N ASN A 82 14.23 6.48 -23.94
CA ASN A 82 14.05 5.43 -24.94
C ASN A 82 15.37 4.84 -25.47
N ILE A 83 16.54 5.32 -25.00
CA ILE A 83 17.82 4.78 -25.44
C ILE A 83 18.11 3.46 -24.73
N ASP A 84 18.39 2.42 -25.51
CA ASP A 84 18.93 1.16 -24.99
C ASP A 84 20.43 1.31 -24.71
N PHE A 85 20.81 1.68 -23.50
CA PHE A 85 22.20 1.82 -23.09
C PHE A 85 22.98 0.50 -23.11
N VAL A 86 22.32 -0.62 -22.88
CA VAL A 86 22.97 -1.94 -22.98
C VAL A 86 23.25 -2.26 -24.45
N GLY A 87 22.29 -2.03 -25.33
CA GLY A 87 22.46 -2.23 -26.78
C GLY A 87 23.54 -1.33 -27.36
N VAL A 88 23.55 -0.04 -27.03
CA VAL A 88 24.59 0.91 -27.44
C VAL A 88 25.97 0.48 -26.95
N GLY A 89 26.08 0.11 -25.68
CA GLY A 89 27.32 -0.41 -25.09
C GLY A 89 27.78 -1.71 -25.76
N THR A 90 26.86 -2.63 -26.03
CA THR A 90 27.15 -3.87 -26.77
C THR A 90 27.75 -3.58 -28.15
N LEU A 91 27.15 -2.68 -28.92
CA LEU A 91 27.66 -2.28 -30.22
C LEU A 91 29.06 -1.64 -30.13
N GLY A 92 29.29 -0.80 -29.10
CA GLY A 92 30.58 -0.20 -28.83
C GLY A 92 31.66 -1.25 -28.52
N LEU A 93 31.34 -2.24 -27.71
CA LEU A 93 32.26 -3.34 -27.39
C LEU A 93 32.55 -4.25 -28.59
N ILE A 94 31.55 -4.52 -29.44
CA ILE A 94 31.75 -5.24 -30.70
C ILE A 94 32.68 -4.45 -31.62
N ALA A 95 32.47 -3.16 -31.73
CA ALA A 95 33.35 -2.28 -32.55
C ALA A 95 34.77 -2.24 -31.99
N ALA A 96 34.98 -2.46 -30.69
CA ALA A 96 36.29 -2.63 -30.07
C ALA A 96 36.88 -4.04 -30.23
N GLY A 97 36.23 -4.95 -30.98
CA GLY A 97 36.74 -6.28 -31.31
C GLY A 97 36.30 -7.39 -30.32
N ILE A 98 35.40 -7.13 -29.41
CA ILE A 98 34.88 -8.14 -28.49
C ILE A 98 33.80 -8.98 -29.21
N PRO A 99 33.84 -10.33 -29.07
CA PRO A 99 32.82 -11.19 -29.67
C PRO A 99 31.40 -10.83 -29.22
N PRO A 100 30.37 -10.87 -30.07
CA PRO A 100 29.02 -10.38 -29.77
C PRO A 100 28.39 -10.96 -28.51
N ALA A 101 28.52 -12.27 -28.26
CA ALA A 101 27.99 -12.91 -27.09
C ALA A 101 28.66 -12.43 -25.77
N GLN A 102 29.96 -12.18 -25.82
CA GLN A 102 30.71 -11.64 -24.69
C GLN A 102 30.41 -10.14 -24.51
N ALA A 103 30.30 -9.38 -25.62
CA ALA A 103 29.96 -7.96 -25.57
C ALA A 103 28.59 -7.72 -24.92
N ALA A 104 27.59 -8.55 -25.24
CA ALA A 104 26.26 -8.45 -24.64
C ALA A 104 26.28 -8.65 -23.11
N VAL A 105 27.11 -9.55 -22.60
CA VAL A 105 27.28 -9.75 -21.16
C VAL A 105 28.04 -8.59 -20.53
N LEU A 106 29.16 -8.17 -21.12
CA LEU A 106 29.97 -7.08 -20.56
C LEU A 106 29.24 -5.72 -20.60
N ALA A 107 28.36 -5.52 -21.57
CA ALA A 107 27.59 -4.28 -21.68
C ALA A 107 26.59 -4.04 -20.54
N THR A 108 26.28 -5.05 -19.73
CA THR A 108 25.45 -4.91 -18.52
C THR A 108 26.25 -4.46 -17.28
N ASP A 109 27.59 -4.49 -17.34
CA ASP A 109 28.45 -4.11 -16.24
C ASP A 109 28.95 -2.65 -16.43
N PRO A 110 28.70 -1.75 -15.46
CA PRO A 110 29.17 -0.36 -15.50
C PRO A 110 30.69 -0.21 -15.68
N ALA A 111 31.47 -1.21 -15.29
CA ALA A 111 32.93 -1.22 -15.46
C ALA A 111 33.35 -1.28 -16.94
N PHE A 112 32.55 -1.88 -17.79
CA PHE A 112 32.78 -2.03 -19.23
C PHE A 112 31.89 -1.15 -20.09
N ASN A 113 30.74 -0.75 -19.56
CA ASN A 113 29.79 0.13 -20.23
C ASN A 113 29.37 1.29 -19.28
N PRO A 114 30.11 2.41 -19.31
CA PRO A 114 29.81 3.55 -18.43
C PRO A 114 28.44 4.21 -18.71
N LEU A 115 27.79 3.94 -19.87
CA LEU A 115 26.46 4.46 -20.17
C LEU A 115 25.38 3.91 -19.21
N ILE A 116 25.61 2.77 -18.57
CA ILE A 116 24.69 2.22 -17.56
C ILE A 116 24.45 3.20 -16.41
N ALA A 117 25.45 4.00 -16.04
CA ALA A 117 25.29 5.03 -15.01
C ALA A 117 24.24 6.11 -15.38
N LEU A 118 23.90 6.25 -16.67
CA LEU A 118 22.87 7.18 -17.14
C LEU A 118 21.43 6.63 -17.02
N GLN A 119 21.26 5.34 -16.72
CA GLN A 119 19.92 4.75 -16.55
C GLN A 119 19.10 5.47 -15.47
N GLY A 120 19.74 5.94 -14.40
CA GLY A 120 19.09 6.74 -13.37
C GLY A 120 18.49 8.08 -13.83
N LEU A 121 18.84 8.54 -15.06
CA LEU A 121 18.29 9.75 -15.68
C LEU A 121 17.12 9.43 -16.66
N GLN A 122 16.84 8.16 -16.92
CA GLN A 122 15.73 7.72 -17.77
C GLN A 122 14.43 7.70 -16.98
N LEU A 123 13.92 8.88 -16.62
CA LEU A 123 12.77 9.05 -15.73
C LEU A 123 11.42 8.75 -16.39
N LEU A 124 11.36 8.71 -17.72
CA LEU A 124 10.13 8.49 -18.51
C LEU A 124 10.32 7.33 -19.51
N PRO A 125 10.65 6.12 -19.05
CA PRO A 125 10.81 4.98 -19.94
C PRO A 125 9.49 4.60 -20.64
N GLN A 126 9.56 3.98 -21.82
CA GLN A 126 8.37 3.45 -22.49
C GLN A 126 7.86 2.21 -21.76
N PHE A 127 6.62 2.26 -21.28
CA PHE A 127 5.96 1.11 -20.68
C PHE A 127 5.31 0.21 -21.73
N THR A 128 5.24 -1.07 -21.42
CA THR A 128 4.51 -2.01 -22.27
C THR A 128 3.02 -1.75 -22.15
N ASN A 129 2.39 -1.48 -23.27
CA ASN A 129 0.93 -1.34 -23.31
C ASN A 129 0.26 -2.68 -23.05
N PHE A 130 -0.94 -2.66 -22.48
CA PHE A 130 -1.78 -3.86 -22.34
C PHE A 130 -3.25 -3.53 -22.63
N PRO A 131 -4.05 -4.53 -23.08
CA PRO A 131 -3.70 -5.96 -23.18
C PRO A 131 -2.57 -6.23 -24.15
N ASN A 132 -1.79 -7.30 -23.88
CA ASN A 132 -0.66 -7.74 -24.69
C ASN A 132 -0.54 -9.28 -24.65
N ALA A 133 0.53 -9.84 -25.20
CA ALA A 133 0.74 -11.27 -25.27
C ALA A 133 0.97 -11.95 -23.89
N ALA A 134 1.35 -11.21 -22.88
CA ALA A 134 1.63 -11.72 -21.54
C ALA A 134 0.50 -11.37 -20.54
N GLN A 135 -0.21 -10.27 -20.77
CA GLN A 135 -1.23 -9.74 -19.88
C GLN A 135 -2.47 -9.36 -20.69
N ASP A 136 -3.57 -10.06 -20.49
CA ASP A 136 -4.83 -9.80 -21.17
C ASP A 136 -5.65 -8.64 -20.56
N GLY A 137 -5.19 -8.10 -19.44
CA GLY A 137 -5.86 -7.01 -18.73
C GLY A 137 -7.16 -7.43 -18.03
N LYS A 138 -7.35 -8.72 -17.75
CA LYS A 138 -8.57 -9.22 -17.11
C LYS A 138 -8.29 -9.92 -15.80
N SER A 139 -9.18 -9.75 -14.85
CA SER A 139 -9.27 -10.57 -13.64
C SER A 139 -10.72 -10.90 -13.31
N SER A 140 -10.94 -12.07 -12.75
CA SER A 140 -12.23 -12.53 -12.26
C SER A 140 -11.96 -13.31 -10.99
N ASP A 141 -12.50 -12.81 -9.89
CA ASP A 141 -12.32 -13.37 -8.56
C ASP A 141 -13.69 -13.60 -7.93
N ASP A 142 -13.84 -14.68 -7.20
CA ASP A 142 -15.02 -14.95 -6.40
C ASP A 142 -14.66 -15.48 -5.01
N ASN A 143 -15.48 -15.16 -4.01
CA ASN A 143 -15.28 -15.64 -2.65
C ASN A 143 -16.61 -15.79 -1.88
N VAL A 144 -16.56 -16.65 -0.87
CA VAL A 144 -17.62 -16.78 0.15
C VAL A 144 -17.06 -16.39 1.50
N ASP A 145 -17.50 -15.26 2.01
CA ASP A 145 -17.20 -14.83 3.37
C ASP A 145 -18.26 -15.31 4.35
N TYR A 146 -17.85 -15.52 5.59
CA TYR A 146 -18.76 -15.91 6.66
C TYR A 146 -18.49 -15.14 7.94
N THR A 147 -19.52 -15.04 8.78
CA THR A 147 -19.44 -14.51 10.14
C THR A 147 -20.19 -15.43 11.06
N PHE A 148 -19.56 -15.78 12.16
CA PHE A 148 -20.18 -16.46 13.28
C PHE A 148 -19.82 -15.75 14.57
N LYS A 149 -20.84 -15.31 15.32
CA LYS A 149 -20.65 -14.62 16.61
C LYS A 149 -21.64 -15.13 17.64
N LEU A 150 -21.16 -15.39 18.85
CA LEU A 150 -21.97 -15.66 20.04
C LEU A 150 -21.87 -14.49 20.98
N SER A 151 -22.98 -14.09 21.58
CA SER A 151 -23.05 -13.05 22.61
C SER A 151 -23.82 -13.55 23.80
N TYR A 152 -23.29 -13.35 25.00
CA TYR A 152 -23.89 -13.78 26.27
C TYR A 152 -24.04 -12.60 27.22
N GLU A 153 -25.27 -12.39 27.69
CA GLU A 153 -25.61 -11.39 28.72
C GLU A 153 -25.28 -11.94 30.10
N VAL A 154 -24.12 -11.56 30.63
CA VAL A 154 -23.67 -11.93 31.98
C VAL A 154 -24.61 -11.30 33.05
N SER A 155 -24.96 -10.03 32.83
CA SER A 155 -25.88 -9.25 33.62
C SER A 155 -26.57 -8.18 32.74
N ASP A 156 -27.50 -7.43 33.33
CA ASP A 156 -28.18 -6.31 32.64
C ASP A 156 -27.22 -5.21 32.16
N THR A 157 -25.99 -5.21 32.66
CA THR A 157 -24.98 -4.17 32.33
C THR A 157 -23.73 -4.73 31.68
N ILE A 158 -23.57 -6.05 31.60
CA ILE A 158 -22.36 -6.68 31.06
C ILE A 158 -22.77 -7.75 30.06
N SER A 159 -22.29 -7.63 28.84
CA SER A 159 -22.31 -8.69 27.84
C SER A 159 -20.90 -9.02 27.36
N ILE A 160 -20.67 -10.29 27.10
CA ILE A 160 -19.43 -10.79 26.47
C ILE A 160 -19.78 -11.40 25.12
N TYR A 161 -18.85 -11.36 24.22
CA TYR A 161 -19.03 -11.98 22.91
C TYR A 161 -17.72 -12.56 22.40
N GLY A 162 -17.84 -13.53 21.50
CA GLY A 162 -16.73 -14.04 20.74
C GLY A 162 -17.19 -14.48 19.37
N GLY A 163 -16.32 -14.39 18.40
CA GLY A 163 -16.66 -14.75 17.04
C GLY A 163 -15.48 -14.85 16.10
N VAL A 164 -15.77 -15.37 14.92
CA VAL A 164 -14.85 -15.41 13.76
C VAL A 164 -15.57 -14.84 12.55
N SER A 165 -14.84 -14.08 11.75
CA SER A 165 -15.31 -13.56 10.48
C SER A 165 -14.21 -13.61 9.44
N THR A 166 -14.59 -13.80 8.18
CA THR A 166 -13.68 -13.69 7.05
C THR A 166 -14.00 -12.45 6.22
N GLY A 167 -13.05 -12.03 5.41
CA GLY A 167 -13.16 -10.92 4.48
C GLY A 167 -12.33 -11.16 3.24
N PHE A 168 -12.73 -10.54 2.15
CA PHE A 168 -12.13 -10.71 0.85
C PHE A 168 -11.88 -9.38 0.16
N LYS A 169 -10.73 -9.25 -0.51
CA LYS A 169 -10.44 -8.15 -1.41
C LYS A 169 -9.97 -8.72 -2.75
N ALA A 170 -10.71 -8.40 -3.80
CA ALA A 170 -10.42 -8.87 -5.14
C ALA A 170 -9.06 -8.40 -5.67
N SER A 171 -8.55 -9.06 -6.69
CA SER A 171 -7.33 -8.74 -7.42
C SER A 171 -7.22 -7.27 -7.77
N ALA A 172 -6.01 -6.73 -7.74
CA ALA A 172 -5.69 -5.36 -8.08
C ALA A 172 -4.78 -5.26 -9.30
N TRP A 173 -4.97 -4.19 -10.07
CA TRP A 173 -4.12 -3.82 -11.19
C TRP A 173 -3.42 -2.49 -10.91
N ASN A 174 -2.11 -2.46 -11.07
CA ASN A 174 -1.35 -1.23 -11.05
C ASN A 174 -1.37 -0.59 -12.44
N ILE A 175 -2.18 0.42 -12.61
CA ILE A 175 -2.31 1.20 -13.84
C ILE A 175 -1.47 2.48 -13.83
N SER A 176 -0.70 2.71 -12.76
CA SER A 176 0.31 3.75 -12.71
C SER A 176 1.67 3.20 -13.17
N ARG A 177 2.53 4.05 -13.51
CA ARG A 177 3.89 3.99 -14.07
C ARG A 177 4.73 2.72 -13.99
N ASN A 178 4.32 1.64 -13.39
CA ASN A 178 5.22 0.51 -13.26
C ASN A 178 4.65 -0.77 -13.83
N SER A 179 5.31 -1.29 -14.84
CA SER A 179 4.92 -2.54 -15.42
C SER A 179 6.03 -3.11 -16.25
N ASP A 180 6.97 -3.65 -15.57
CA ASP A 180 7.94 -4.46 -16.27
C ASP A 180 7.50 -5.91 -16.26
N ALA A 181 7.61 -6.53 -17.40
CA ALA A 181 7.40 -7.95 -17.58
C ALA A 181 8.45 -8.73 -16.79
N ASP A 182 8.06 -9.77 -16.10
CA ASP A 182 9.03 -10.74 -15.57
C ASP A 182 9.72 -11.49 -16.73
N ALA A 183 10.67 -12.37 -16.43
CA ALA A 183 11.43 -13.05 -17.46
C ALA A 183 10.56 -13.91 -18.40
N VAL A 184 9.46 -14.48 -17.90
CA VAL A 184 8.53 -15.31 -18.68
C VAL A 184 7.65 -14.41 -19.57
N GLU A 185 7.12 -13.36 -19.01
CA GLU A 185 6.34 -12.34 -19.73
C GLU A 185 7.19 -11.64 -20.78
N ALA A 186 8.44 -11.26 -20.45
CA ALA A 186 9.39 -10.66 -21.39
C ALA A 186 9.68 -11.57 -22.57
N ALA A 187 9.84 -12.87 -22.35
CA ALA A 187 10.02 -13.86 -23.42
C ALA A 187 8.76 -13.98 -24.30
N ALA A 188 7.57 -14.00 -23.71
CA ALA A 188 6.31 -14.03 -24.45
C ALA A 188 6.09 -12.77 -25.31
N LEU A 189 6.37 -11.60 -24.73
CA LEU A 189 6.30 -10.31 -25.44
C LEU A 189 7.30 -10.23 -26.58
N ALA A 190 8.54 -10.67 -26.36
CA ALA A 190 9.55 -10.73 -27.40
C ALA A 190 9.16 -11.69 -28.54
N ALA A 191 8.61 -12.85 -28.22
CA ALA A 191 8.09 -13.81 -29.21
C ALA A 191 6.94 -13.23 -30.03
N ALA A 192 6.12 -12.36 -29.44
CA ALA A 192 5.04 -11.65 -30.12
C ALA A 192 5.49 -10.37 -30.85
N GLY A 193 6.79 -10.06 -30.85
CA GLY A 193 7.35 -8.85 -31.47
C GLY A 193 7.03 -7.55 -30.74
N THR A 194 6.64 -7.63 -29.47
CA THR A 194 6.37 -6.45 -28.63
C THR A 194 7.67 -5.94 -28.02
N PRO A 195 8.04 -4.66 -28.19
CA PRO A 195 9.24 -4.11 -27.58
C PRO A 195 9.17 -4.14 -26.04
N VAL A 196 10.23 -4.61 -25.42
CA VAL A 196 10.44 -4.53 -23.96
C VAL A 196 11.64 -3.63 -23.73
N SER A 197 11.51 -2.65 -22.85
CA SER A 197 12.63 -1.77 -22.53
C SER A 197 13.67 -2.50 -21.68
N PRO A 198 14.93 -2.63 -22.14
CA PRO A 198 15.95 -3.36 -21.40
C PRO A 198 16.50 -2.59 -20.19
N ASN A 199 16.10 -1.35 -20.01
CA ASN A 199 16.65 -0.44 -18.99
C ASN A 199 15.80 -0.36 -17.72
N ARG A 200 14.94 -1.34 -17.47
CA ARG A 200 13.98 -1.27 -16.39
C ARG A 200 14.17 -2.30 -15.31
N SER A 201 13.87 -1.89 -14.10
CA SER A 201 13.56 -2.81 -13.01
C SER A 201 12.18 -3.44 -13.23
N ILE A 202 12.10 -4.73 -13.07
CA ILE A 202 10.92 -5.52 -13.32
C ILE A 202 9.93 -5.30 -12.15
N GLY A 203 8.73 -4.86 -12.47
CA GLY A 203 7.62 -4.77 -11.54
C GLY A 203 6.40 -5.50 -12.09
N ARG A 204 5.49 -5.90 -11.23
CA ARG A 204 4.22 -6.51 -11.63
C ARG A 204 3.11 -5.48 -11.62
N ARG A 205 2.18 -5.61 -12.57
CA ARG A 205 0.95 -4.81 -12.61
C ARG A 205 -0.20 -5.44 -11.87
N PHE A 206 -0.11 -6.70 -11.55
CA PHE A 206 -1.19 -7.49 -11.03
C PHE A 206 -0.84 -8.06 -9.66
N ALA A 207 -1.77 -7.94 -8.72
CA ALA A 207 -1.78 -8.70 -7.50
C ALA A 207 -3.08 -9.50 -7.41
N GLY A 208 -2.99 -10.75 -7.05
CA GLY A 208 -4.14 -11.61 -6.78
C GLY A 208 -4.93 -11.15 -5.55
N PRO A 209 -6.03 -11.83 -5.22
CA PRO A 209 -6.89 -11.44 -4.10
C PRO A 209 -6.18 -11.55 -2.75
N GLU A 210 -6.77 -10.87 -1.76
CA GLU A 210 -6.48 -11.02 -0.33
C GLU A 210 -7.64 -11.71 0.35
N GLU A 211 -7.33 -12.59 1.29
CA GLU A 211 -8.30 -13.20 2.20
C GLU A 211 -7.93 -12.88 3.64
N ALA A 212 -8.90 -12.41 4.40
CA ALA A 212 -8.71 -12.08 5.81
C ALA A 212 -9.53 -13.00 6.71
N GLU A 213 -8.96 -13.36 7.84
CA GLU A 213 -9.69 -13.99 8.95
C GLU A 213 -9.44 -13.20 10.22
N VAL A 214 -10.51 -12.93 10.98
CA VAL A 214 -10.46 -12.26 12.26
C VAL A 214 -11.18 -13.09 13.30
N THR A 215 -10.47 -13.43 14.37
CA THR A 215 -11.05 -13.98 15.61
C THR A 215 -11.08 -12.88 16.67
N GLU A 216 -12.23 -12.68 17.29
CA GLU A 216 -12.44 -11.62 18.27
C GLU A 216 -13.12 -12.16 19.53
N LEU A 217 -12.68 -11.68 20.70
CA LEU A 217 -13.32 -11.87 21.99
C LEU A 217 -13.47 -10.53 22.70
N GLY A 218 -14.68 -10.14 23.08
CA GLY A 218 -14.90 -8.83 23.68
C GLY A 218 -15.91 -8.80 24.80
N ALA A 219 -15.96 -7.65 25.44
CA ALA A 219 -16.93 -7.31 26.47
C ALA A 219 -17.51 -5.91 26.24
N LYS A 220 -18.81 -5.77 26.46
CA LYS A 220 -19.52 -4.49 26.47
C LYS A 220 -20.07 -4.26 27.84
N ILE A 221 -19.73 -3.14 28.46
CA ILE A 221 -20.05 -2.82 29.85
C ILE A 221 -20.80 -1.49 29.87
N LEU A 222 -22.05 -1.53 30.30
CA LEU A 222 -22.81 -0.32 30.56
C LEU A 222 -22.41 0.25 31.91
N LEU A 223 -22.04 1.51 31.92
CA LEU A 223 -21.75 2.29 33.13
C LEU A 223 -22.97 3.15 33.50
N PRO A 224 -23.08 3.66 34.73
CA PRO A 224 -24.21 4.52 35.14
C PRO A 224 -24.40 5.74 34.23
N SER A 225 -23.32 6.24 33.61
CA SER A 225 -23.35 7.41 32.74
C SER A 225 -22.48 7.21 31.52
N GLY A 226 -22.54 6.04 30.86
CA GLY A 226 -21.72 5.76 29.67
C GLY A 226 -21.56 4.28 29.40
N TYR A 227 -20.49 3.95 28.70
CA TYR A 227 -20.13 2.56 28.39
C TYR A 227 -18.62 2.38 28.21
N LEU A 228 -18.18 1.15 28.37
CA LEU A 228 -16.85 0.68 28.03
C LEU A 228 -16.97 -0.58 27.17
N ASN A 229 -16.37 -0.56 26.01
CA ASN A 229 -16.17 -1.74 25.17
C ASN A 229 -14.69 -2.10 25.19
N ILE A 230 -14.39 -3.40 25.21
CA ILE A 230 -13.03 -3.95 25.12
C ILE A 230 -13.10 -5.13 24.17
N ALA A 231 -12.13 -5.25 23.26
CA ALA A 231 -11.97 -6.42 22.42
C ALA A 231 -10.50 -6.86 22.39
N LEU A 232 -10.31 -8.16 22.32
CA LEU A 232 -9.06 -8.84 21.96
C LEU A 232 -9.28 -9.43 20.57
N PHE A 233 -8.33 -9.29 19.69
CA PHE A 233 -8.43 -9.81 18.34
C PHE A 233 -7.13 -10.44 17.87
N ASP A 234 -7.27 -11.38 16.96
CA ASP A 234 -6.22 -11.98 16.15
C ASP A 234 -6.70 -11.91 14.72
N GLN A 235 -5.90 -11.31 13.85
CA GLN A 235 -6.21 -11.10 12.45
C GLN A 235 -5.07 -11.64 11.59
N THR A 236 -5.42 -12.41 10.56
CA THR A 236 -4.50 -12.82 9.50
C THR A 236 -5.03 -12.36 8.15
N ILE A 237 -4.15 -11.91 7.27
CA ILE A 237 -4.44 -11.56 5.89
C ILE A 237 -3.50 -12.37 5.00
N ASP A 238 -4.05 -13.31 4.26
CA ASP A 238 -3.34 -14.09 3.25
C ASP A 238 -3.38 -13.39 1.89
N GLY A 239 -2.28 -13.45 1.16
CA GLY A 239 -2.16 -12.79 -0.13
C GLY A 239 -2.14 -11.26 -0.06
N PHE A 240 -1.75 -10.66 1.06
CA PHE A 240 -1.72 -9.21 1.27
C PHE A 240 -1.14 -8.46 0.06
N GLN A 241 -1.90 -7.48 -0.48
CA GLN A 241 -1.49 -6.70 -1.64
C GLN A 241 -0.64 -5.51 -1.19
N SER A 242 0.66 -5.59 -1.43
CA SER A 242 1.59 -4.49 -1.17
C SER A 242 1.80 -3.68 -2.46
N ASN A 243 1.69 -2.35 -2.36
CA ASN A 243 1.99 -1.43 -3.45
C ASN A 243 3.15 -0.52 -3.02
N THR A 244 4.37 -0.94 -3.35
CA THR A 244 5.60 -0.36 -2.84
C THR A 244 6.24 0.58 -3.85
N PHE A 245 6.60 1.80 -3.41
CA PHE A 245 7.30 2.77 -4.23
C PHE A 245 8.80 2.44 -4.34
N ILE A 246 9.31 2.30 -5.57
CA ILE A 246 10.71 1.94 -5.86
C ILE A 246 11.53 3.09 -6.44
N GLY A 247 11.12 4.33 -6.21
CA GLY A 247 11.84 5.55 -6.63
C GLY A 247 11.29 6.21 -7.89
N THR A 248 10.85 5.47 -8.89
CA THR A 248 10.27 6.01 -10.14
C THR A 248 8.88 5.47 -10.44
N GLY A 249 8.42 4.46 -9.70
CA GLY A 249 7.13 3.81 -9.89
C GLY A 249 6.75 2.99 -8.67
N PHE A 250 5.68 2.22 -8.80
CA PHE A 250 5.17 1.32 -7.76
C PHE A 250 5.23 -0.13 -8.26
N VAL A 251 5.62 -1.04 -7.39
CA VAL A 251 5.52 -2.48 -7.59
C VAL A 251 4.32 -2.98 -6.81
N LEU A 252 3.38 -3.61 -7.50
CA LEU A 252 2.28 -4.30 -6.89
C LEU A 252 2.62 -5.79 -6.76
N ALA A 253 2.55 -6.33 -5.57
CA ALA A 253 2.83 -7.73 -5.30
C ALA A 253 1.93 -8.24 -4.16
N ASN A 254 1.68 -9.55 -4.13
CA ASN A 254 1.14 -10.18 -2.94
C ASN A 254 2.29 -10.51 -1.98
N ALA A 255 2.17 -10.04 -0.73
CA ALA A 255 2.87 -10.67 0.38
C ALA A 255 2.29 -12.07 0.62
N GLY A 256 3.06 -12.97 1.19
CA GLY A 256 2.53 -14.30 1.53
C GLY A 256 1.42 -14.20 2.57
N SER A 257 1.72 -13.62 3.73
CA SER A 257 0.73 -13.35 4.79
C SER A 257 1.21 -12.24 5.73
N GLN A 258 0.23 -11.58 6.32
CA GLN A 258 0.43 -10.57 7.38
C GLN A 258 -0.53 -10.89 8.52
N SER A 259 -0.06 -10.81 9.74
CA SER A 259 -0.91 -10.92 10.93
C SER A 259 -0.82 -9.68 11.80
N ALA A 260 -1.85 -9.49 12.62
CA ALA A 260 -1.87 -8.50 13.69
C ALA A 260 -2.75 -9.02 14.82
N ASP A 261 -2.17 -9.33 15.96
CA ASP A 261 -2.91 -9.55 17.19
C ASP A 261 -2.88 -8.30 18.05
N GLY A 262 -3.90 -8.17 18.91
CA GLY A 262 -3.96 -6.98 19.74
C GLY A 262 -5.22 -6.87 20.58
N TYR A 263 -5.37 -5.68 21.13
CA TYR A 263 -6.58 -5.32 21.85
C TYR A 263 -6.98 -3.87 21.58
N GLU A 264 -8.27 -3.61 21.71
CA GLU A 264 -8.83 -2.28 21.58
C GLU A 264 -9.82 -2.00 22.71
N PHE A 265 -10.03 -0.72 22.99
CA PHE A 265 -11.08 -0.29 23.88
C PHE A 265 -11.72 1.02 23.41
N ASP A 266 -12.98 1.20 23.80
CA ASP A 266 -13.74 2.43 23.59
C ASP A 266 -14.54 2.76 24.84
N LEU A 267 -14.25 3.92 25.43
CA LEU A 267 -14.88 4.45 26.63
C LEU A 267 -15.60 5.76 26.32
N VAL A 268 -16.89 5.79 26.63
CA VAL A 268 -17.65 7.04 26.75
C VAL A 268 -18.20 7.11 28.17
N TYR A 269 -17.89 8.18 28.88
CA TYR A 269 -18.27 8.31 30.27
C TYR A 269 -18.52 9.77 30.66
N SER A 270 -19.68 10.04 31.23
CA SER A 270 -20.05 11.35 31.74
C SER A 270 -20.09 11.32 33.26
N PRO A 271 -18.94 11.55 33.96
CA PRO A 271 -18.83 11.49 35.42
C PRO A 271 -19.70 12.54 36.13
N LEU A 272 -20.00 13.65 35.45
CA LEU A 272 -20.86 14.74 35.85
C LEU A 272 -21.78 15.12 34.71
N GLU A 273 -22.93 15.73 35.00
CA GLU A 273 -23.92 16.15 33.97
C GLU A 273 -23.35 17.06 32.89
N ASN A 274 -22.25 17.73 33.17
CA ASN A 274 -21.63 18.70 32.29
C ASN A 274 -20.20 18.33 31.86
N ILE A 275 -19.75 17.12 32.14
CA ILE A 275 -18.41 16.65 31.74
C ILE A 275 -18.53 15.34 30.97
N ASP A 276 -18.05 15.32 29.75
CA ASP A 276 -18.00 14.14 28.90
C ASP A 276 -16.54 13.74 28.64
N LEU A 277 -16.18 12.52 28.97
CA LEU A 277 -14.92 11.89 28.67
C LEU A 277 -15.14 10.84 27.57
N MET A 278 -14.37 10.94 26.50
CA MET A 278 -14.26 9.92 25.46
C MET A 278 -12.80 9.48 25.37
N MET A 279 -12.57 8.19 25.36
CA MET A 279 -11.24 7.63 25.21
C MET A 279 -11.31 6.35 24.40
N SER A 280 -10.51 6.25 23.34
CA SER A 280 -10.36 5.03 22.57
C SER A 280 -8.88 4.72 22.36
N GLY A 281 -8.57 3.44 22.27
CA GLY A 281 -7.21 2.98 22.04
C GLY A 281 -7.19 1.68 21.28
N VAL A 282 -6.19 1.54 20.42
CA VAL A 282 -5.85 0.30 19.71
C VAL A 282 -4.37 0.02 19.96
N PHE A 283 -4.08 -1.22 20.31
CA PHE A 283 -2.75 -1.75 20.57
C PHE A 283 -2.61 -3.03 19.77
N LEU A 284 -1.63 -3.08 18.87
CA LEU A 284 -1.48 -4.20 17.95
C LEU A 284 0.00 -4.52 17.71
N ASP A 285 0.27 -5.76 17.35
CA ASP A 285 1.60 -6.25 16.95
C ASP A 285 1.52 -6.71 15.49
N PRO A 286 1.74 -5.81 14.50
CA PRO A 286 1.63 -6.14 13.10
C PRO A 286 2.94 -6.72 12.57
N ILE A 287 2.87 -7.85 11.87
CA ILE A 287 4.02 -8.53 11.30
C ILE A 287 3.73 -9.08 9.90
N TYR A 288 4.71 -9.06 9.02
CA TYR A 288 4.70 -9.88 7.82
C TYR A 288 5.14 -11.30 8.18
N ASP A 289 4.21 -12.25 8.27
CA ASP A 289 4.54 -13.65 8.51
C ASP A 289 5.33 -14.24 7.36
N SER A 290 4.99 -13.86 6.14
CA SER A 290 5.67 -14.26 4.91
C SER A 290 5.60 -13.15 3.86
N PHE A 291 6.75 -12.63 3.43
CA PHE A 291 6.84 -11.69 2.30
C PHE A 291 8.15 -11.86 1.52
N PRO A 292 8.41 -13.05 0.90
CA PRO A 292 9.66 -13.29 0.19
C PRO A 292 9.75 -12.56 -1.16
N GLY A 293 8.62 -12.12 -1.72
CA GLY A 293 8.53 -11.49 -3.05
C GLY A 293 8.44 -9.97 -3.03
N SER A 294 8.89 -9.29 -1.98
CA SER A 294 8.85 -7.83 -1.94
C SER A 294 9.84 -7.20 -2.92
N ALA A 295 9.62 -5.93 -3.25
CA ALA A 295 10.54 -5.14 -4.07
C ALA A 295 11.94 -4.97 -3.45
N PHE A 296 12.11 -5.26 -2.16
CA PHE A 296 13.33 -5.05 -1.39
C PHE A 296 13.95 -6.34 -0.84
N GLY A 297 13.52 -7.49 -1.33
CA GLY A 297 13.94 -8.81 -0.87
C GLY A 297 12.91 -9.43 0.06
N ASP A 298 13.35 -10.35 0.90
CA ASP A 298 12.47 -11.03 1.85
C ASP A 298 12.24 -10.15 3.09
N LEU A 299 11.00 -9.72 3.28
CA LEU A 299 10.55 -8.93 4.43
C LEU A 299 9.83 -9.76 5.49
N SER A 300 9.83 -11.09 5.37
CA SER A 300 9.23 -11.98 6.37
C SER A 300 9.80 -11.71 7.77
N GLY A 301 8.94 -11.65 8.76
CA GLY A 301 9.29 -11.35 10.14
C GLY A 301 9.54 -9.88 10.47
N THR A 302 9.27 -8.96 9.54
CA THR A 302 9.41 -7.51 9.79
C THR A 302 8.05 -6.85 10.02
N THR A 303 8.06 -5.72 10.73
CA THR A 303 6.86 -4.88 10.94
C THR A 303 6.54 -4.09 9.65
N PRO A 304 5.28 -4.07 9.20
CA PRO A 304 4.84 -3.25 8.08
C PRO A 304 5.07 -1.76 8.31
N SER A 305 5.43 -1.03 7.26
CA SER A 305 5.63 0.41 7.36
C SER A 305 4.32 1.18 7.57
N ASN A 306 4.42 2.35 8.22
CA ASN A 306 3.32 3.27 8.47
C ASN A 306 2.19 2.77 9.39
N ILE A 307 2.37 1.65 10.06
CA ILE A 307 1.42 1.11 11.05
C ILE A 307 2.00 1.34 12.44
N PRO A 308 1.42 2.23 13.26
CA PRO A 308 1.83 2.37 14.66
C PRO A 308 1.28 1.21 15.49
N GLU A 309 2.06 0.71 16.43
CA GLU A 309 1.62 -0.34 17.37
C GLU A 309 0.57 0.19 18.35
N ASP A 310 0.71 1.44 18.80
CA ASP A 310 -0.20 2.05 19.76
C ASP A 310 -0.85 3.31 19.15
N THR A 311 -2.16 3.42 19.29
CA THR A 311 -2.90 4.65 18.99
C THR A 311 -3.93 4.90 20.08
N ILE A 312 -3.89 6.09 20.70
CA ILE A 312 -4.82 6.49 21.75
C ILE A 312 -5.40 7.86 21.42
N THR A 313 -6.72 7.97 21.47
CA THR A 313 -7.43 9.24 21.36
C THR A 313 -8.18 9.50 22.64
N THR A 314 -8.05 10.70 23.18
CA THR A 314 -8.77 11.13 24.38
C THR A 314 -9.43 12.47 24.12
N SER A 315 -10.66 12.66 24.59
CA SER A 315 -11.37 13.94 24.51
C SER A 315 -12.11 14.18 25.83
N LEU A 316 -11.88 15.33 26.42
CA LEU A 316 -12.60 15.83 27.58
C LEU A 316 -13.38 17.07 27.18
N THR A 317 -14.69 17.02 27.32
CA THR A 317 -15.59 18.16 27.04
C THR A 317 -16.25 18.62 28.32
N TRP A 318 -16.16 19.90 28.62
CA TRP A 318 -16.92 20.57 29.65
C TRP A 318 -17.96 21.46 29.01
N ASN A 319 -19.23 21.14 29.27
CA ASN A 319 -20.38 21.92 28.89
C ASN A 319 -20.76 22.87 30.05
N TRP A 320 -21.03 24.12 29.76
CA TRP A 320 -21.34 25.10 30.80
C TRP A 320 -22.43 26.07 30.35
N ASN A 321 -23.20 26.54 31.33
CA ASN A 321 -24.15 27.65 31.12
C ASN A 321 -23.77 28.80 32.05
N MET A 322 -23.61 29.99 31.48
CA MET A 322 -23.28 31.21 32.23
C MET A 322 -24.14 32.39 31.73
N ASN A 323 -24.98 32.92 32.59
CA ASN A 323 -25.81 34.07 32.30
C ASN A 323 -26.70 33.93 31.04
N GLY A 324 -27.23 32.73 30.77
CA GLY A 324 -28.07 32.42 29.60
C GLY A 324 -27.28 32.24 28.30
N TRP A 325 -25.98 32.05 28.39
CA TRP A 325 -25.13 31.58 27.30
C TRP A 325 -24.78 30.12 27.54
N ASP A 326 -24.99 29.28 26.55
CA ASP A 326 -24.56 27.91 26.53
C ASP A 326 -23.20 27.79 25.85
N GLY A 327 -22.30 27.04 26.44
CA GLY A 327 -21.00 26.89 25.86
C GLY A 327 -20.36 25.54 26.16
N TYR A 328 -19.31 25.26 25.40
CA TYR A 328 -18.46 24.10 25.66
C TYR A 328 -16.97 24.48 25.60
N THR A 329 -16.19 23.69 26.29
CA THR A 329 -14.73 23.71 26.19
C THR A 329 -14.26 22.27 26.04
N ARG A 330 -13.49 21.99 25.02
CA ARG A 330 -12.98 20.64 24.74
C ARG A 330 -11.47 20.64 24.63
N LEU A 331 -10.87 19.66 25.29
CA LEU A 331 -9.47 19.28 25.14
C LEU A 331 -9.41 17.90 24.50
N SER A 332 -8.66 17.76 23.40
CA SER A 332 -8.50 16.48 22.72
C SER A 332 -7.03 16.17 22.53
N HIS A 333 -6.64 14.96 22.81
CA HIS A 333 -5.28 14.44 22.67
C HIS A 333 -5.28 13.23 21.74
N LEU A 334 -4.38 13.23 20.77
CA LEU A 334 -4.07 12.11 19.91
C LEU A 334 -2.62 11.71 20.13
N TYR A 335 -2.42 10.49 20.56
CA TYR A 335 -1.12 9.83 20.63
C TYR A 335 -1.06 8.69 19.65
N SER A 336 0.07 8.55 18.94
CA SER A 336 0.41 7.39 18.13
C SER A 336 1.88 7.08 18.35
N SER A 337 2.21 5.82 18.59
CA SER A 337 3.59 5.36 18.75
C SER A 337 4.41 5.57 17.48
N GLU A 338 5.70 5.34 17.55
CA GLU A 338 6.58 5.43 16.39
C GLU A 338 6.25 4.33 15.39
N ALA A 339 6.09 4.71 14.11
CA ALA A 339 5.95 3.79 13.00
C ALA A 339 7.06 4.06 11.99
N ILE A 340 7.70 3.01 11.47
CA ILE A 340 8.70 3.11 10.42
C ILE A 340 8.08 3.73 9.16
N LEU A 341 8.85 4.55 8.44
CA LEU A 341 8.34 5.27 7.28
C LEU A 341 8.51 4.51 5.97
N LEU A 342 9.58 3.75 5.85
CA LEU A 342 9.96 3.11 4.60
C LEU A 342 10.01 1.59 4.76
N GLU A 343 9.39 0.88 3.85
CA GLU A 343 9.40 -0.57 3.79
C GLU A 343 10.75 -1.13 3.29
N ASN A 344 11.55 -0.30 2.58
CA ASN A 344 12.91 -0.66 2.20
C ASN A 344 13.84 -0.60 3.42
N PRO A 345 14.37 -1.72 3.95
CA PRO A 345 15.16 -1.74 5.17
C PRO A 345 16.47 -0.93 5.07
N GLN A 346 17.09 -0.90 3.89
CA GLN A 346 18.33 -0.16 3.66
C GLN A 346 18.08 1.35 3.64
N ALA A 347 17.01 1.78 2.97
CA ALA A 347 16.61 3.18 2.95
C ALA A 347 16.14 3.65 4.33
N GLN A 348 15.39 2.81 5.05
CA GLN A 348 14.95 3.07 6.43
C GLN A 348 16.16 3.28 7.36
N ALA A 349 17.15 2.38 7.33
CA ALA A 349 18.37 2.50 8.13
C ALA A 349 19.17 3.79 7.83
N ILE A 350 19.18 4.25 6.58
CA ILE A 350 19.84 5.50 6.19
C ILE A 350 19.15 6.72 6.83
N ILE A 351 17.82 6.78 6.78
CA ILE A 351 17.09 7.93 7.35
C ILE A 351 17.07 7.88 8.89
N GLU A 352 17.08 6.70 9.50
CA GLU A 352 17.24 6.52 10.94
C GLU A 352 18.60 7.05 11.43
N ALA A 353 19.68 6.75 10.72
CA ALA A 353 21.01 7.26 11.03
C ALA A 353 21.09 8.81 10.96
N GLN A 354 20.15 9.46 10.30
CA GLN A 354 20.02 10.91 10.22
C GLN A 354 19.08 11.50 11.29
N GLY A 355 18.56 10.65 12.21
CA GLY A 355 17.60 11.06 13.25
C GLY A 355 16.17 11.23 12.74
N ASN A 356 15.86 10.64 11.58
CA ASN A 356 14.54 10.60 10.95
C ASN A 356 14.15 9.12 10.75
N GLY A 357 13.05 8.84 10.10
CA GLY A 357 12.68 7.45 9.76
C GLY A 357 11.47 6.93 10.53
N PHE A 358 10.99 7.71 11.47
CA PHE A 358 9.79 7.37 12.24
C PHE A 358 8.74 8.47 12.14
N ARG A 359 7.49 8.06 12.08
CA ARG A 359 6.34 8.94 12.28
C ARG A 359 5.77 8.68 13.67
N LYS A 360 5.71 9.71 14.46
CA LYS A 360 5.05 9.73 15.76
C LYS A 360 4.05 10.86 15.80
N MET A 361 2.94 10.67 16.45
CA MET A 361 1.96 11.73 16.67
C MET A 361 1.72 11.90 18.16
N ASP A 362 1.78 13.13 18.61
CA ASP A 362 1.47 13.53 19.98
C ASP A 362 0.92 14.96 19.89
N THR A 363 -0.41 15.04 19.72
CA THR A 363 -1.08 16.29 19.37
C THR A 363 -2.16 16.61 20.37
N LEU A 364 -2.07 17.79 20.96
CA LEU A 364 -3.07 18.36 21.86
C LEU A 364 -3.85 19.46 21.14
N ASN A 365 -5.16 19.34 21.10
CA ASN A 365 -6.05 20.32 20.52
C ASN A 365 -6.98 20.88 21.58
N PHE A 366 -7.24 22.19 21.48
CA PHE A 366 -8.21 22.89 22.30
C PHE A 366 -9.27 23.53 21.42
N SER A 367 -10.53 23.40 21.80
CA SER A 367 -11.64 24.10 21.17
C SER A 367 -12.65 24.59 22.18
N ALA A 368 -13.28 25.70 21.91
CA ALA A 368 -14.37 26.25 22.71
C ALA A 368 -15.39 26.91 21.79
N GLY A 369 -16.66 26.84 22.17
CA GLY A 369 -17.77 27.47 21.49
C GLY A 369 -18.78 28.01 22.49
N VAL A 370 -19.55 29.02 22.06
CA VAL A 370 -20.61 29.63 22.86
C VAL A 370 -21.75 30.07 21.95
N GLU A 371 -22.98 29.87 22.42
CA GLU A 371 -24.19 30.33 21.76
C GLU A 371 -25.15 30.95 22.78
N LYS A 372 -26.15 31.70 22.30
CA LYS A 372 -27.13 32.41 23.13
C LYS A 372 -28.52 32.04 22.72
#